data_412f177028b6159d0ef0c5c339576e50
#
_entry.id   412f177028b6159d0ef0c5c339576e50
#
_cell.length_a   1.000
_cell.length_b   1.000
_cell.length_c   1.000
_cell.angle_alpha   90.00
_cell.angle_beta   90.00
_cell.angle_gamma   90.00
#
_symmetry.space_group_name_H-M   'P 1'
#
loop_
_entity.id
_entity.type
_entity.pdbx_description
1 polymer ?
#
loop_
_entity_poly.entity_id
_entity_poly.type
_entity_poly.pdbx_seq_one_letter_code
_entity_poly.pdbx_strand_id
1 'polypeptide(L)'
;MVWASAKQLAGKPVKRIEDGFLRSRGLGADLVPPLSLICDDLGIYYDPSQESRLERILLKMPPLRADQIRRIQTLQRRLIDHDLTKYNLHRAYNLQQKISCILVPGQVANDASVLCGGGPKGDNLSLLKRVRNANPNAFILFKPHPDVESNLRLGALPKKTILRFADNCLENCRAAQALRSCDAVHTGTSLMGFEALLRGISVTTYG
;
A
#
# COMPACT_ATOMS: atom_id res chain seq x y z
N MET A 1 1.66 -25.03 3.72
CA MET A 1 1.61 -23.58 3.49
C MET A 1 1.61 -23.33 1.98
N VAL A 2 0.85 -22.35 1.54
CA VAL A 2 0.78 -21.96 0.12
C VAL A 2 0.86 -20.44 0.02
N TRP A 3 1.33 -19.94 -1.12
CA TRP A 3 1.27 -18.50 -1.39
C TRP A 3 -0.19 -18.03 -1.44
N ALA A 4 -0.49 -16.84 -0.93
CA ALA A 4 -1.87 -16.40 -0.73
C ALA A 4 -2.70 -16.34 -2.02
N SER A 5 -2.06 -16.02 -3.15
CA SER A 5 -2.66 -16.03 -4.48
C SER A 5 -2.83 -17.42 -5.11
N ALA A 6 -2.32 -18.49 -4.48
CA ALA A 6 -2.45 -19.85 -5.03
C ALA A 6 -3.89 -20.36 -4.91
N LYS A 7 -4.32 -21.15 -5.89
CA LYS A 7 -5.64 -21.81 -5.86
C LYS A 7 -5.75 -22.73 -4.63
N GLN A 8 -6.91 -22.69 -3.99
CA GLN A 8 -7.18 -23.54 -2.83
C GLN A 8 -7.18 -25.01 -3.23
N LEU A 9 -6.41 -25.82 -2.50
CA LEU A 9 -6.46 -27.27 -2.64
C LEU A 9 -7.73 -27.76 -1.93
N ALA A 10 -8.64 -28.36 -2.66
CA ALA A 10 -9.92 -28.86 -2.14
C ALA A 10 -9.72 -29.80 -0.93
N GLY A 11 -10.45 -29.54 0.16
CA GLY A 11 -10.55 -30.42 1.32
C GLY A 11 -9.38 -30.42 2.30
N LYS A 12 -8.39 -29.55 2.17
CA LYS A 12 -7.25 -29.47 3.14
C LYS A 12 -7.18 -28.10 3.82
N PRO A 13 -6.93 -28.04 5.13
CA PRO A 13 -6.65 -26.78 5.81
C PRO A 13 -5.33 -26.20 5.26
N VAL A 14 -5.39 -24.98 4.74
CA VAL A 14 -4.27 -24.32 4.10
C VAL A 14 -3.90 -23.07 4.89
N LYS A 15 -2.62 -22.94 5.25
CA LYS A 15 -2.07 -21.66 5.73
C LYS A 15 -1.62 -20.86 4.51
N ARG A 16 -2.14 -19.63 4.37
CA ARG A 16 -1.75 -18.69 3.33
C ARG A 16 -0.56 -17.87 3.78
N ILE A 17 0.39 -17.64 2.89
CA ILE A 17 1.55 -16.78 3.15
C ILE A 17 1.52 -15.60 2.18
N GLU A 18 1.88 -14.42 2.67
CA GLU A 18 2.03 -13.21 1.87
C GLU A 18 3.24 -12.40 2.37
N ASP A 19 3.70 -11.48 1.56
CA ASP A 19 4.74 -10.52 1.95
C ASP A 19 4.35 -9.75 3.22
N GLY A 20 5.29 -9.60 4.13
CA GLY A 20 5.10 -8.75 5.31
C GLY A 20 5.05 -7.26 4.97
N PHE A 21 4.51 -6.46 5.87
CA PHE A 21 4.35 -5.01 5.69
C PHE A 21 5.68 -4.25 5.60
N LEU A 22 6.75 -4.82 6.15
CA LEU A 22 8.14 -4.41 5.94
C LEU A 22 8.85 -5.54 5.21
N ARG A 23 8.91 -5.44 3.88
CA ARG A 23 9.31 -6.58 3.07
C ARG A 23 10.81 -6.70 2.86
N SER A 24 11.43 -5.69 2.28
CA SER A 24 12.80 -5.82 1.79
C SER A 24 13.46 -4.47 1.47
N ARG A 25 14.74 -4.53 1.12
CA ARG A 25 15.45 -3.46 0.41
C ARG A 25 15.53 -3.88 -1.06
N GLY A 26 14.53 -3.48 -1.84
CA GLY A 26 14.38 -3.90 -3.24
C GLY A 26 13.01 -4.48 -3.54
N LEU A 27 12.74 -4.76 -4.81
CA LEU A 27 11.43 -5.20 -5.31
C LEU A 27 11.30 -6.73 -5.25
N GLY A 28 10.09 -7.22 -4.98
CA GLY A 28 9.75 -8.63 -5.12
C GLY A 28 9.80 -9.11 -6.56
N ALA A 29 9.45 -8.25 -7.50
CA ALA A 29 9.52 -8.53 -8.92
C ALA A 29 10.97 -8.73 -9.42
N ASP A 30 11.97 -8.17 -8.72
CA ASP A 30 13.40 -8.43 -8.95
C ASP A 30 13.92 -9.67 -8.18
N LEU A 31 13.02 -10.52 -7.69
CA LEU A 31 13.33 -11.73 -6.91
C LEU A 31 14.07 -11.46 -5.58
N VAL A 32 14.02 -10.23 -5.06
CA VAL A 32 14.57 -9.93 -3.73
C VAL A 32 13.74 -10.66 -2.67
N PRO A 33 14.36 -11.52 -1.84
CA PRO A 33 13.63 -12.29 -0.84
C PRO A 33 13.00 -11.39 0.23
N PRO A 34 11.80 -11.75 0.72
CA PRO A 34 11.17 -11.00 1.81
C PRO A 34 11.88 -11.28 3.13
N LEU A 35 12.06 -10.23 3.95
CA LEU A 35 12.57 -10.29 5.31
C LEU A 35 11.48 -10.60 6.34
N SER A 36 10.22 -10.40 5.97
CA SER A 36 9.07 -10.74 6.80
C SER A 36 7.92 -11.29 5.97
N LEU A 37 7.15 -12.19 6.57
CA LEU A 37 5.99 -12.83 5.97
C LEU A 37 4.78 -12.69 6.89
N ILE A 38 3.60 -12.56 6.30
CA ILE A 38 2.33 -12.75 6.96
C ILE A 38 1.93 -14.21 6.75
N CYS A 39 1.46 -14.86 7.81
CA CYS A 39 0.91 -16.21 7.76
C CYS A 39 -0.51 -16.18 8.32
N ASP A 40 -1.48 -16.56 7.50
CA ASP A 40 -2.88 -16.58 7.85
C ASP A 40 -3.46 -17.98 7.69
N ASP A 41 -4.15 -18.46 8.70
CA ASP A 41 -4.77 -19.79 8.76
C ASP A 41 -6.29 -19.75 8.59
N LEU A 42 -6.87 -18.57 8.39
CA LEU A 42 -8.28 -18.35 8.18
C LEU A 42 -8.56 -17.89 6.75
N GLY A 43 -7.91 -16.82 6.33
CA GLY A 43 -8.05 -16.23 5.02
C GLY A 43 -6.77 -15.50 4.61
N ILE A 44 -6.91 -14.28 4.12
CA ILE A 44 -5.81 -13.33 3.94
C ILE A 44 -6.39 -11.92 3.98
N TYR A 45 -5.70 -10.98 4.58
CA TYR A 45 -6.18 -9.63 4.92
C TYR A 45 -6.72 -8.79 3.75
N TYR A 46 -6.38 -9.12 2.51
CA TYR A 46 -6.86 -8.39 1.33
C TYR A 46 -8.04 -9.08 0.61
N ASP A 47 -8.44 -10.27 1.02
CA ASP A 47 -9.56 -11.01 0.41
C ASP A 47 -10.80 -10.91 1.32
N PRO A 48 -11.82 -10.11 0.95
CA PRO A 48 -13.00 -9.89 1.78
C PRO A 48 -13.99 -11.06 1.75
N SER A 49 -13.72 -12.12 0.98
CA SER A 49 -14.64 -13.26 0.86
C SER A 49 -14.74 -14.12 2.12
N GLN A 50 -13.77 -14.00 3.02
CA GLN A 50 -13.74 -14.71 4.30
C GLN A 50 -12.96 -13.93 5.35
N GLU A 51 -13.27 -14.17 6.65
CA GLU A 51 -12.55 -13.55 7.76
C GLU A 51 -11.06 -13.89 7.72
N SER A 52 -10.21 -12.88 7.84
CA SER A 52 -8.77 -13.04 7.98
C SER A 52 -8.33 -13.10 9.44
N ARG A 53 -7.11 -13.61 9.68
CA ARG A 53 -6.49 -13.58 11.01
C ARG A 53 -6.28 -12.14 11.48
N LEU A 54 -5.93 -11.21 10.59
CA LEU A 54 -5.77 -9.80 10.92
C LEU A 54 -7.08 -9.18 11.40
N GLU A 55 -8.19 -9.39 10.68
CA GLU A 55 -9.52 -8.90 11.11
C GLU A 55 -9.90 -9.47 12.47
N ARG A 56 -9.71 -10.77 12.68
CA ARG A 56 -10.00 -11.40 13.98
C ARG A 56 -9.17 -10.82 15.11
N ILE A 57 -7.88 -10.52 14.88
CA ILE A 57 -7.01 -9.86 15.85
C ILE A 57 -7.56 -8.46 16.17
N LEU A 58 -7.86 -7.66 15.15
CA LEU A 58 -8.36 -6.29 15.34
C LEU A 58 -9.69 -6.25 16.09
N LEU A 59 -10.61 -7.19 15.80
CA LEU A 59 -11.92 -7.26 16.45
C LEU A 59 -11.86 -7.75 17.91
N LYS A 60 -10.91 -8.62 18.23
CA LYS A 60 -10.82 -9.31 19.53
C LYS A 60 -9.62 -8.90 20.38
N MET A 61 -8.84 -7.92 19.93
CA MET A 61 -7.63 -7.53 20.62
C MET A 61 -7.94 -6.93 21.99
N PRO A 62 -7.42 -7.52 23.07
CA PRO A 62 -7.55 -6.93 24.40
C PRO A 62 -6.74 -5.62 24.47
N PRO A 63 -7.01 -4.76 25.46
CA PRO A 63 -6.19 -3.58 25.71
C PRO A 63 -4.71 -3.94 25.78
N LEU A 64 -3.87 -3.17 25.11
CA LEU A 64 -2.43 -3.40 25.10
C LEU A 64 -1.82 -3.09 26.47
N ARG A 65 -0.89 -3.92 26.92
CA ARG A 65 -0.10 -3.66 28.14
C ARG A 65 0.91 -2.53 27.89
N ALA A 66 1.33 -1.88 28.96
CA ALA A 66 2.25 -0.73 28.90
C ALA A 66 3.60 -1.07 28.21
N ASP A 67 4.11 -2.30 28.37
CA ASP A 67 5.33 -2.77 27.69
C ASP A 67 5.11 -2.92 26.17
N GLN A 68 3.95 -3.42 25.75
CA GLN A 68 3.57 -3.53 24.34
C GLN A 68 3.41 -2.14 23.70
N ILE A 69 2.76 -1.21 24.39
CA ILE A 69 2.61 0.16 23.92
C ILE A 69 3.99 0.81 23.71
N ARG A 70 4.90 0.72 24.69
CA ARG A 70 6.26 1.26 24.57
C ARG A 70 7.02 0.65 23.39
N ARG A 71 6.90 -0.67 23.19
CA ARG A 71 7.53 -1.37 22.06
C ARG A 71 7.00 -0.87 20.73
N ILE A 72 5.67 -0.74 20.59
CA ILE A 72 5.02 -0.25 19.37
C ILE A 72 5.44 1.18 19.07
N GLN A 73 5.41 2.09 20.05
CA GLN A 73 5.84 3.47 19.89
C GLN A 73 7.31 3.59 19.48
N THR A 74 8.17 2.74 20.03
CA THR A 74 9.59 2.70 19.66
C THR A 74 9.77 2.21 18.24
N LEU A 75 9.05 1.16 17.84
CA LEU A 75 9.08 0.64 16.48
C LEU A 75 8.56 1.69 15.48
N GLN A 76 7.41 2.30 15.75
CA GLN A 76 6.83 3.34 14.90
C GLN A 76 7.80 4.51 14.69
N ARG A 77 8.42 5.02 15.76
CA ARG A 77 9.44 6.08 15.64
C ARG A 77 10.59 5.65 14.75
N ARG A 78 11.16 4.46 14.95
CA ARG A 78 12.25 3.95 14.11
C ARG A 78 11.86 3.85 12.64
N LEU A 79 10.64 3.40 12.33
CA LEU A 79 10.15 3.33 10.95
C LEU A 79 10.07 4.72 10.30
N ILE A 80 9.63 5.72 11.06
CA ILE A 80 9.52 7.09 10.58
C ILE A 80 10.89 7.74 10.45
N ASP A 81 11.72 7.68 11.47
CA ASP A 81 13.05 8.33 11.53
C ASP A 81 14.02 7.80 10.46
N HIS A 82 13.90 6.52 10.12
CA HIS A 82 14.74 5.88 9.08
C HIS A 82 14.05 5.78 7.71
N ASP A 83 12.88 6.41 7.52
CA ASP A 83 12.13 6.37 6.25
C ASP A 83 11.81 4.94 5.76
N LEU A 84 11.59 4.01 6.67
CA LEU A 84 11.33 2.63 6.30
C LEU A 84 9.91 2.45 5.77
N THR A 85 9.83 1.73 4.65
CA THR A 85 8.60 1.37 3.92
C THR A 85 8.68 -0.09 3.44
N LYS A 86 7.70 -0.55 2.70
CA LYS A 86 7.66 -1.94 2.21
C LYS A 86 8.93 -2.34 1.45
N TYR A 87 9.42 -1.50 0.53
CA TYR A 87 10.49 -1.87 -0.41
C TYR A 87 11.85 -1.18 -0.19
N ASN A 88 11.88 -0.05 0.49
CA ASN A 88 13.09 0.70 0.85
C ASN A 88 14.04 0.96 -0.34
N LEU A 89 13.50 1.44 -1.45
CA LEU A 89 14.25 1.70 -2.68
C LEU A 89 15.16 2.93 -2.55
N HIS A 90 16.36 2.85 -3.11
CA HIS A 90 17.21 4.01 -3.31
C HIS A 90 16.80 4.74 -4.58
N ARG A 91 16.09 5.85 -4.44
CA ARG A 91 15.68 6.72 -5.54
C ARG A 91 15.96 8.17 -5.17
N ALA A 92 16.51 8.92 -6.10
CA ALA A 92 16.76 10.34 -5.91
C ALA A 92 15.60 11.14 -6.49
N TYR A 93 14.69 11.60 -5.65
CA TYR A 93 13.67 12.57 -6.03
C TYR A 93 13.71 13.71 -5.01
N ASN A 94 13.77 14.93 -5.48
CA ASN A 94 13.80 16.09 -4.59
C ASN A 94 12.46 16.82 -4.63
N LEU A 95 11.56 16.48 -3.70
CA LEU A 95 10.38 17.27 -3.41
C LEU A 95 10.82 18.45 -2.53
N GLN A 96 10.98 19.62 -3.12
CA GLN A 96 11.54 20.79 -2.43
C GLN A 96 10.57 21.47 -1.46
N GLN A 97 9.25 21.20 -1.51
CA GLN A 97 8.27 21.83 -0.63
C GLN A 97 7.13 20.89 -0.25
N LYS A 98 6.65 21.03 0.99
CA LYS A 98 5.37 20.48 1.41
C LYS A 98 4.26 21.31 0.78
N ILE A 99 3.46 20.69 -0.07
CA ILE A 99 2.27 21.27 -0.68
C ILE A 99 1.07 20.61 -0.04
N SER A 100 0.05 21.38 0.35
CA SER A 100 -1.21 20.76 0.82
C SER A 100 -1.81 19.95 -0.32
N CYS A 101 -1.75 18.61 -0.19
CA CYS A 101 -2.09 17.73 -1.30
C CYS A 101 -2.58 16.35 -0.84
N ILE A 102 -3.30 15.71 -1.75
CA ILE A 102 -3.71 14.31 -1.67
C ILE A 102 -2.75 13.46 -2.48
N LEU A 103 -2.16 12.45 -1.86
CA LEU A 103 -1.35 11.45 -2.54
C LEU A 103 -2.22 10.26 -2.95
N VAL A 104 -2.14 9.88 -4.22
CA VAL A 104 -2.79 8.69 -4.77
C VAL A 104 -1.70 7.70 -5.19
N PRO A 105 -1.48 6.62 -4.42
CA PRO A 105 -0.54 5.59 -4.81
C PRO A 105 -1.12 4.71 -5.92
N GLY A 106 -0.37 4.56 -6.99
CA GLY A 106 -0.66 3.60 -8.05
C GLY A 106 -0.48 2.17 -7.58
N GLN A 107 -1.19 1.26 -8.21
CA GLN A 107 -1.25 -0.16 -7.88
C GLN A 107 -0.90 -1.02 -9.09
N VAL A 108 -0.48 -2.25 -8.84
CA VAL A 108 -0.29 -3.27 -9.89
C VAL A 108 -1.65 -3.79 -10.30
N ALA A 109 -2.00 -3.69 -11.59
CA ALA A 109 -3.35 -3.97 -12.07
C ALA A 109 -3.85 -5.41 -11.83
N ASN A 110 -2.94 -6.37 -11.86
CA ASN A 110 -3.23 -7.79 -11.64
C ASN A 110 -2.73 -8.30 -10.27
N ASP A 111 -2.54 -7.42 -9.31
CA ASP A 111 -2.24 -7.82 -7.94
C ASP A 111 -3.47 -8.45 -7.27
N ALA A 112 -3.25 -9.50 -6.48
CA ALA A 112 -4.33 -10.20 -5.79
C ALA A 112 -5.14 -9.26 -4.88
N SER A 113 -4.50 -8.31 -4.22
CA SER A 113 -5.17 -7.33 -3.37
C SER A 113 -6.10 -6.40 -4.16
N VAL A 114 -5.72 -6.05 -5.40
CA VAL A 114 -6.55 -5.23 -6.29
C VAL A 114 -7.71 -6.05 -6.84
N LEU A 115 -7.46 -7.30 -7.25
CA LEU A 115 -8.48 -8.18 -7.82
C LEU A 115 -9.55 -8.59 -6.77
N CYS A 116 -9.13 -8.84 -5.53
CA CYS A 116 -10.04 -9.26 -4.45
C CYS A 116 -10.67 -8.06 -3.73
N GLY A 117 -9.87 -7.06 -3.36
CA GLY A 117 -10.30 -5.95 -2.50
C GLY A 117 -10.63 -4.65 -3.23
N GLY A 118 -10.21 -4.49 -4.48
CA GLY A 118 -10.41 -3.25 -5.25
C GLY A 118 -11.80 -3.10 -5.89
N GLY A 119 -12.60 -4.16 -5.90
CA GLY A 119 -13.91 -4.18 -6.55
C GLY A 119 -13.85 -3.96 -8.07
N PRO A 120 -15.02 -3.78 -8.74
CA PRO A 120 -15.10 -3.65 -10.20
C PRO A 120 -14.38 -2.43 -10.79
N LYS A 121 -14.02 -1.45 -9.96
CA LYS A 121 -13.37 -0.18 -10.34
C LYS A 121 -12.03 0.01 -9.61
N GLY A 122 -11.35 -1.07 -9.28
CA GLY A 122 -10.08 -1.06 -8.55
C GLY A 122 -8.85 -0.65 -9.36
N ASP A 123 -8.99 -0.40 -10.66
CA ASP A 123 -7.88 0.04 -11.52
C ASP A 123 -7.41 1.48 -11.23
N ASN A 124 -6.18 1.80 -11.59
CA ASN A 124 -5.54 3.10 -11.33
C ASN A 124 -6.30 4.28 -11.94
N LEU A 125 -6.88 4.14 -13.14
CA LEU A 125 -7.61 5.23 -13.78
C LEU A 125 -8.94 5.49 -13.09
N SER A 126 -9.66 4.44 -12.73
CA SER A 126 -10.93 4.54 -11.99
C SER A 126 -10.70 5.16 -10.61
N LEU A 127 -9.63 4.77 -9.91
CA LEU A 127 -9.24 5.37 -8.64
C LEU A 127 -8.97 6.87 -8.79
N LEU A 128 -8.13 7.29 -9.75
CA LEU A 128 -7.84 8.70 -10.00
C LEU A 128 -9.10 9.52 -10.31
N LYS A 129 -10.00 9.00 -11.13
CA LYS A 129 -11.29 9.65 -11.44
C LYS A 129 -12.14 9.83 -10.19
N ARG A 130 -12.27 8.80 -9.35
CA ARG A 130 -13.03 8.85 -8.09
C ARG A 130 -12.44 9.88 -7.13
N VAL A 131 -11.11 9.90 -6.98
CA VAL A 131 -10.43 10.87 -6.10
C VAL A 131 -10.64 12.29 -6.60
N ARG A 132 -10.45 12.57 -7.90
CA ARG A 132 -10.67 13.91 -8.47
C ARG A 132 -12.12 14.36 -8.32
N ASN A 133 -13.09 13.48 -8.59
CA ASN A 133 -14.50 13.80 -8.45
C ASN A 133 -14.90 14.13 -7.00
N ALA A 134 -14.33 13.41 -6.04
CA ALA A 134 -14.57 13.67 -4.63
C ALA A 134 -13.83 14.91 -4.10
N ASN A 135 -12.76 15.34 -4.77
CA ASN A 135 -11.89 16.43 -4.35
C ASN A 135 -11.55 17.35 -5.53
N PRO A 136 -12.54 18.09 -6.12
CA PRO A 136 -12.37 18.81 -7.38
C PRO A 136 -11.30 19.90 -7.32
N ASN A 137 -11.10 20.51 -6.16
CA ASN A 137 -10.16 21.63 -5.96
C ASN A 137 -8.86 21.24 -5.25
N ALA A 138 -8.68 19.97 -4.89
CA ALA A 138 -7.47 19.54 -4.21
C ALA A 138 -6.29 19.41 -5.19
N PHE A 139 -5.08 19.66 -4.70
CA PHE A 139 -3.86 19.31 -5.42
C PHE A 139 -3.60 17.81 -5.27
N ILE A 140 -3.66 17.07 -6.36
CA ILE A 140 -3.53 15.61 -6.37
C ILE A 140 -2.19 15.21 -6.96
N LEU A 141 -1.44 14.41 -6.18
CA LEU A 141 -0.19 13.78 -6.60
C LEU A 141 -0.44 12.30 -6.88
N PHE A 142 -0.12 11.84 -8.07
CA PHE A 142 -0.11 10.41 -8.38
C PHE A 142 1.30 9.86 -8.28
N LYS A 143 1.48 8.78 -7.51
CA LYS A 143 2.75 8.07 -7.42
C LYS A 143 2.61 6.68 -8.02
N PRO A 144 3.20 6.39 -9.18
CA PRO A 144 3.17 5.05 -9.76
C PRO A 144 3.74 3.99 -8.82
N HIS A 145 3.26 2.74 -8.95
CA HIS A 145 3.85 1.61 -8.22
C HIS A 145 5.26 1.32 -8.75
N PRO A 146 6.25 1.05 -7.89
CA PRO A 146 7.64 0.88 -8.33
C PRO A 146 7.83 -0.29 -9.30
N ASP A 147 7.12 -1.41 -9.15
CA ASP A 147 7.18 -2.53 -10.11
C ASP A 147 6.61 -2.16 -11.48
N VAL A 148 5.63 -1.25 -11.51
CA VAL A 148 5.04 -0.72 -12.74
C VAL A 148 5.97 0.27 -13.42
N GLU A 149 6.62 1.15 -12.64
CA GLU A 149 7.65 2.07 -13.15
C GLU A 149 8.84 1.33 -13.76
N SER A 150 9.21 0.20 -13.19
CA SER A 150 10.30 -0.66 -13.68
C SER A 150 9.88 -1.56 -14.85
N ASN A 151 8.64 -1.44 -15.34
CA ASN A 151 8.05 -2.29 -16.39
C ASN A 151 8.02 -3.80 -16.05
N LEU A 152 8.09 -4.15 -14.77
CA LEU A 152 8.05 -5.53 -14.29
C LEU A 152 6.62 -6.05 -14.11
N ARG A 153 5.64 -5.14 -13.93
CA ARG A 153 4.24 -5.48 -13.68
C ARG A 153 3.29 -4.54 -14.44
N LEU A 154 2.05 -5.02 -14.63
CA LEU A 154 0.98 -4.27 -15.30
C LEU A 154 0.37 -3.17 -14.40
N GLY A 155 -0.14 -2.09 -15.02
CA GLY A 155 -0.82 -1.01 -14.31
C GLY A 155 -0.35 0.39 -14.71
N ALA A 156 0.56 0.49 -15.68
CA ALA A 156 1.02 1.78 -16.20
C ALA A 156 -0.14 2.56 -16.84
N LEU A 157 -0.15 3.86 -16.59
CA LEU A 157 -1.01 4.83 -17.27
C LEU A 157 -0.13 5.82 -18.03
N PRO A 158 -0.53 6.21 -19.26
CA PRO A 158 0.16 7.29 -19.95
C PRO A 158 0.12 8.58 -19.13
N LYS A 159 1.25 9.29 -19.03
CA LYS A 159 1.36 10.53 -18.25
C LYS A 159 0.28 11.55 -18.61
N LYS A 160 -0.04 11.69 -19.89
CA LYS A 160 -1.15 12.53 -20.38
C LYS A 160 -2.50 12.12 -19.76
N THR A 161 -2.73 10.84 -19.53
CA THR A 161 -3.95 10.33 -18.89
C THR A 161 -3.96 10.64 -17.39
N ILE A 162 -2.83 10.45 -16.71
CA ILE A 162 -2.68 10.78 -15.28
C ILE A 162 -2.97 12.26 -15.04
N LEU A 163 -2.35 13.16 -15.83
CA LEU A 163 -2.48 14.61 -15.69
C LEU A 163 -3.86 15.18 -16.05
N ARG A 164 -4.80 14.35 -16.49
CA ARG A 164 -6.22 14.75 -16.59
C ARG A 164 -6.94 14.74 -15.24
N PHE A 165 -6.43 14.00 -14.27
CA PHE A 165 -7.06 13.77 -12.97
C PHE A 165 -6.15 14.06 -11.77
N ALA A 166 -4.84 14.09 -11.98
CA ALA A 166 -3.83 14.51 -11.00
C ALA A 166 -3.08 15.75 -11.52
N ASP A 167 -2.58 16.55 -10.58
CA ASP A 167 -1.85 17.79 -10.90
C ASP A 167 -0.37 17.51 -11.16
N ASN A 168 0.16 16.41 -10.59
CA ASN A 168 1.51 15.96 -10.88
C ASN A 168 1.66 14.42 -10.72
N CYS A 169 2.72 13.89 -11.34
CA CYS A 169 3.11 12.48 -11.27
C CYS A 169 4.51 12.35 -10.66
N LEU A 170 4.60 11.63 -9.53
CA LEU A 170 5.83 11.45 -8.77
C LEU A 170 6.60 10.20 -9.26
N GLU A 171 7.13 10.27 -10.48
CA GLU A 171 8.00 9.22 -11.03
C GLU A 171 9.32 9.16 -10.25
N ASN A 172 9.85 7.95 -10.05
CA ASN A 172 11.11 7.70 -9.32
C ASN A 172 11.17 8.26 -7.90
N CYS A 173 10.03 8.49 -7.26
CA CYS A 173 9.93 8.99 -5.90
C CYS A 173 9.87 7.84 -4.89
N ARG A 174 10.60 7.96 -3.76
CA ARG A 174 10.49 7.00 -2.65
C ARG A 174 9.15 7.15 -1.94
N ALA A 175 8.58 6.03 -1.49
CA ALA A 175 7.30 6.03 -0.77
C ALA A 175 7.35 6.93 0.48
N ALA A 176 8.40 6.82 1.30
CA ALA A 176 8.56 7.65 2.49
C ALA A 176 8.61 9.15 2.17
N GLN A 177 9.25 9.54 1.07
CA GLN A 177 9.35 10.92 0.64
C GLN A 177 7.98 11.45 0.16
N ALA A 178 7.26 10.67 -0.63
CA ALA A 178 5.91 11.03 -1.07
C ALA A 178 4.97 11.21 0.14
N LEU A 179 5.06 10.31 1.13
CA LEU A 179 4.26 10.40 2.38
C LEU A 179 4.59 11.65 3.21
N ARG A 180 5.87 12.07 3.29
CA ARG A 180 6.21 13.32 4.00
C ARG A 180 5.66 14.57 3.32
N SER A 181 5.33 14.49 2.05
CA SER A 181 4.95 15.64 1.23
C SER A 181 3.44 15.83 1.10
N CYS A 182 2.63 14.94 1.67
CA CYS A 182 1.17 14.99 1.55
C CYS A 182 0.47 15.14 2.91
N ASP A 183 -0.78 15.59 2.88
CA ASP A 183 -1.65 15.73 4.06
C ASP A 183 -2.65 14.57 4.15
N ALA A 184 -2.96 13.94 3.02
CA ALA A 184 -3.86 12.80 2.95
C ALA A 184 -3.41 11.79 1.89
N VAL A 185 -3.76 10.53 2.10
CA VAL A 185 -3.57 9.45 1.12
C VAL A 185 -4.95 8.90 0.74
N HIS A 186 -5.23 8.90 -0.55
CA HIS A 186 -6.44 8.29 -1.12
C HIS A 186 -6.05 7.05 -1.93
N THR A 187 -6.50 5.88 -1.52
CA THR A 187 -6.03 4.61 -2.09
C THR A 187 -7.16 3.60 -2.29
N GLY A 188 -6.94 2.61 -3.14
CA GLY A 188 -7.74 1.37 -3.16
C GLY A 188 -7.24 0.42 -2.07
N THR A 189 -6.30 -0.45 -2.44
CA THR A 189 -5.77 -1.52 -1.58
C THR A 189 -4.27 -1.38 -1.28
N SER A 190 -3.65 -0.25 -1.65
CA SER A 190 -2.21 -0.07 -1.47
C SER A 190 -1.80 -0.01 -0.01
N LEU A 191 -0.72 -0.74 0.34
CA LEU A 191 -0.11 -0.70 1.67
C LEU A 191 0.38 0.71 2.06
N MET A 192 0.57 1.62 1.11
CA MET A 192 0.88 3.02 1.42
C MET A 192 -0.19 3.69 2.29
N GLY A 193 -1.44 3.21 2.28
CA GLY A 193 -2.46 3.64 3.24
C GLY A 193 -2.06 3.31 4.68
N PHE A 194 -1.63 2.08 4.94
CA PHE A 194 -1.12 1.69 6.27
C PHE A 194 0.14 2.47 6.66
N GLU A 195 1.07 2.65 5.73
CA GLU A 195 2.29 3.43 5.96
C GLU A 195 2.00 4.91 6.27
N ALA A 196 0.91 5.46 5.69
CA ALA A 196 0.40 6.80 5.99
C ALA A 196 -0.18 6.88 7.41
N LEU A 197 -1.03 5.92 7.81
CA LEU A 197 -1.58 5.84 9.16
C LEU A 197 -0.48 5.78 10.24
N LEU A 198 0.59 5.02 10.01
CA LEU A 198 1.75 4.97 10.91
C LEU A 198 2.41 6.34 11.10
N ARG A 199 2.26 7.25 10.15
CA ARG A 199 2.80 8.63 10.16
C ARG A 199 1.79 9.68 10.59
N GLY A 200 0.59 9.27 11.01
CA GLY A 200 -0.50 10.17 11.39
C GLY A 200 -1.13 10.92 10.21
N ILE A 201 -0.95 10.44 8.99
CA ILE A 201 -1.53 11.00 7.77
C ILE A 201 -2.93 10.41 7.57
N SER A 202 -3.91 11.25 7.24
CA SER A 202 -5.28 10.84 6.95
C SER A 202 -5.36 9.91 5.74
N VAL A 203 -6.22 8.88 5.82
CA VAL A 203 -6.38 7.91 4.73
C VAL A 203 -7.86 7.74 4.37
N THR A 204 -8.14 7.78 3.07
CA THR A 204 -9.44 7.42 2.50
C THR A 204 -9.26 6.22 1.57
N THR A 205 -10.09 5.19 1.75
CA THR A 205 -10.08 3.99 0.90
C THR A 205 -11.23 3.99 -0.08
N TYR A 206 -11.01 3.39 -1.26
CA TYR A 206 -11.93 3.30 -2.39
C TYR A 206 -12.13 1.84 -2.87
N GLY A 207 -11.87 0.91 -2.01
CA GLY A 207 -12.11 -0.51 -2.24
C GLY A 207 -13.53 -0.95 -1.93
#